data_a214846e3a17d0d8dece6b8f16aad5ae
#
_entry.id   a214846e3a17d0d8dece6b8f16aad5ae
#
_cell.length_a   1.000
_cell.length_b   1.000
_cell.length_c   1.000
_cell.angle_alpha   90.00
_cell.angle_beta   90.00
_cell.angle_gamma   90.00
#
_symmetry.space_group_name_H-M   'P 1'
#
loop_
_entity.id
_entity.type
_entity.pdbx_description
1 polymer ?
#
loop_
_entity_poly.entity_id
_entity_poly.type
_entity_poly.pdbx_seq_one_letter_code
_entity_poly.pdbx_strand_id
1 'polypeptide(L)'
;MALSVDLADVKSHIVAEKPGGDEGRIFQLNDVSNLPLYGSGDSSSRAIAQKRLQGNIMYKHYKRQLPTAVCHLQHLIDLYDELDPKMRGYLDLLCAWPIVTVRKGADCTGFLMRDMNMQRNKQPAVNEVWQSRECITCGQLTTWLQDEHTLMTMGSPRIPFTDKGRITFATNLLQYYTFIHALGLVVGDISDTNVLAYVPVPERQPKECLPRLIEVETYRFEHSLPPAPQNDSPNFIPPEHSIEISDDTAVDSYANAHDQARAAMQTKATDVYTAALIILRLFDDEPGDEASANRYYEKPGERYALHRHISDRLNPRIADALLAAL
;
A
#
# COMPACT_ATOMS: atom_id res chain seq x y z
N MET A 1 3.19 4.69 28.21
CA MET A 1 3.12 3.38 27.53
C MET A 1 1.93 3.46 26.58
N ALA A 2 2.16 3.17 25.33
CA ALA A 2 1.18 3.24 24.26
C ALA A 2 -0.09 2.39 24.53
N LEU A 3 -1.19 2.75 23.89
CA LEU A 3 -2.40 1.92 23.91
C LEU A 3 -2.12 0.58 23.23
N SER A 4 -2.53 -0.49 23.88
CA SER A 4 -2.35 -1.86 23.40
C SER A 4 -3.52 -2.74 23.83
N VAL A 5 -3.64 -3.89 23.18
CA VAL A 5 -4.53 -4.98 23.58
C VAL A 5 -3.71 -6.24 23.87
N ASP A 6 -4.20 -7.12 24.72
CA ASP A 6 -3.53 -8.40 24.96
C ASP A 6 -3.78 -9.41 23.83
N LEU A 7 -2.76 -10.19 23.47
CA LEU A 7 -2.88 -11.20 22.44
C LEU A 7 -3.92 -12.28 22.77
N ALA A 8 -4.08 -12.62 24.06
CA ALA A 8 -5.06 -13.61 24.47
C ALA A 8 -6.48 -13.12 24.19
N ASP A 9 -6.77 -11.84 24.47
CA ASP A 9 -8.06 -11.23 24.16
C ASP A 9 -8.32 -11.22 22.66
N VAL A 10 -7.32 -10.81 21.84
CA VAL A 10 -7.45 -10.80 20.38
C VAL A 10 -7.70 -12.20 19.81
N LYS A 11 -7.00 -13.22 20.30
CA LYS A 11 -7.14 -14.60 19.80
C LYS A 11 -8.56 -15.15 19.95
N SER A 12 -9.28 -14.77 20.97
CA SER A 12 -10.66 -15.21 21.19
C SER A 12 -11.65 -14.67 20.13
N HIS A 13 -11.25 -13.62 19.39
CA HIS A 13 -12.04 -12.97 18.34
C HIS A 13 -11.64 -13.38 16.91
N ILE A 14 -10.61 -14.23 16.74
CA ILE A 14 -10.19 -14.69 15.40
C ILE A 14 -11.25 -15.59 14.79
N VAL A 15 -11.76 -15.22 13.62
CA VAL A 15 -12.75 -16.00 12.85
C VAL A 15 -12.18 -16.63 11.59
N ALA A 16 -11.17 -16.02 10.99
CA ALA A 16 -10.53 -16.55 9.78
C ALA A 16 -9.10 -16.04 9.65
N GLU A 17 -8.24 -16.83 9.03
CA GLU A 17 -6.95 -16.37 8.52
C GLU A 17 -7.11 -15.97 7.05
N LYS A 18 -6.56 -14.84 6.69
CA LYS A 18 -6.51 -14.30 5.32
C LYS A 18 -5.14 -14.56 4.69
N PRO A 19 -5.03 -14.55 3.36
CA PRO A 19 -3.73 -14.50 2.72
C PRO A 19 -2.92 -13.33 3.28
N GLY A 20 -1.72 -13.62 3.76
CA GLY A 20 -0.77 -12.63 4.29
C GLY A 20 0.47 -12.58 3.41
N GLY A 21 1.25 -11.50 3.54
CA GLY A 21 2.55 -11.35 2.92
C GLY A 21 3.65 -12.13 3.65
N ASP A 22 4.89 -11.89 3.25
CA ASP A 22 6.06 -12.56 3.82
C ASP A 22 6.36 -12.17 5.26
N GLU A 23 6.00 -10.96 5.66
CA GLU A 23 6.30 -10.41 6.99
C GLU A 23 5.28 -10.80 8.06
N GLY A 24 4.04 -11.10 7.69
CA GLY A 24 2.97 -11.30 8.65
C GLY A 24 1.87 -12.24 8.21
N ARG A 25 1.09 -12.69 9.19
CA ARG A 25 -0.18 -13.41 9.01
C ARG A 25 -1.32 -12.43 9.28
N ILE A 26 -2.36 -12.48 8.47
CA ILE A 26 -3.53 -11.59 8.60
C ILE A 26 -4.71 -12.41 9.11
N PHE A 27 -5.35 -11.94 10.17
CA PHE A 27 -6.52 -12.56 10.74
C PHE A 27 -7.72 -11.61 10.72
N GLN A 28 -8.84 -12.10 10.29
CA GLN A 28 -10.12 -11.40 10.44
C GLN A 28 -10.65 -11.61 11.87
N LEU A 29 -11.10 -10.52 12.48
CA LEU A 29 -11.66 -10.54 13.80
C LEU A 29 -13.18 -10.32 13.76
N ASN A 30 -13.88 -10.90 14.77
CA ASN A 30 -15.30 -10.67 15.00
C ASN A 30 -15.46 -9.80 16.24
N ASP A 31 -16.28 -8.78 16.15
CA ASP A 31 -16.66 -7.85 17.24
C ASP A 31 -15.59 -7.59 18.30
N VAL A 32 -14.67 -6.71 17.98
CA VAL A 32 -13.59 -6.28 18.88
C VAL A 32 -13.88 -4.91 19.52
N SER A 33 -15.12 -4.42 19.41
CA SER A 33 -15.53 -3.12 19.93
C SER A 33 -15.33 -2.95 21.44
N ASN A 34 -15.33 -4.05 22.17
CA ASN A 34 -15.20 -4.07 23.63
C ASN A 34 -13.86 -4.62 24.13
N LEU A 35 -12.84 -4.73 23.27
CA LEU A 35 -11.53 -5.17 23.71
C LEU A 35 -10.98 -4.23 24.79
N PRO A 36 -10.42 -4.77 25.89
CA PRO A 36 -9.79 -3.96 26.92
C PRO A 36 -8.54 -3.30 26.37
N LEU A 37 -8.46 -1.96 26.53
CA LEU A 37 -7.31 -1.17 26.13
C LEU A 37 -6.39 -0.95 27.34
N TYR A 38 -5.15 -1.41 27.24
CA TYR A 38 -4.11 -1.26 28.23
C TYR A 38 -3.16 -0.11 27.85
N GLY A 39 -2.46 0.47 28.82
CA GLY A 39 -1.47 1.52 28.59
C GLY A 39 -1.90 2.88 29.14
N SER A 40 -1.07 3.88 28.96
CA SER A 40 -1.20 5.23 29.56
C SER A 40 -1.77 6.29 28.60
N GLY A 41 -2.41 5.87 27.50
CA GLY A 41 -3.11 6.81 26.60
C GLY A 41 -4.16 7.61 27.39
N ASP A 42 -4.31 8.88 27.05
CA ASP A 42 -5.32 9.74 27.65
C ASP A 42 -6.74 9.31 27.26
N SER A 43 -7.74 9.99 27.81
CA SER A 43 -9.15 9.67 27.55
C SER A 43 -9.53 9.88 26.08
N SER A 44 -8.88 10.85 25.41
CA SER A 44 -9.14 11.15 23.99
C SER A 44 -8.62 10.04 23.09
N SER A 45 -7.34 9.64 23.26
CA SER A 45 -6.74 8.53 22.49
C SER A 45 -7.49 7.22 22.69
N ARG A 46 -7.95 6.93 23.93
CA ARG A 46 -8.79 5.76 24.21
C ARG A 46 -10.13 5.82 23.47
N ALA A 47 -10.79 6.97 23.46
CA ALA A 47 -12.06 7.13 22.78
C ALA A 47 -11.91 7.01 21.25
N ILE A 48 -10.81 7.54 20.69
CA ILE A 48 -10.47 7.41 19.27
C ILE A 48 -10.25 5.93 18.92
N ALA A 49 -9.39 5.23 19.65
CA ALA A 49 -9.11 3.82 19.42
C ALA A 49 -10.39 2.97 19.54
N GLN A 50 -11.18 3.17 20.60
CA GLN A 50 -12.44 2.45 20.82
C GLN A 50 -13.44 2.66 19.68
N LYS A 51 -13.56 3.89 19.17
CA LYS A 51 -14.40 4.20 18.01
C LYS A 51 -13.91 3.51 16.74
N ARG A 52 -12.59 3.44 16.52
CA ARG A 52 -12.00 2.78 15.36
C ARG A 52 -12.13 1.26 15.39
N LEU A 53 -12.19 0.66 16.57
CA LEU A 53 -12.45 -0.77 16.76
C LEU A 53 -13.91 -1.18 16.46
N GLN A 54 -14.81 -0.21 16.25
CA GLN A 54 -16.18 -0.48 15.80
C GLN A 54 -16.17 -0.70 14.28
N GLY A 55 -16.20 -1.94 13.82
CA GLY A 55 -16.26 -2.29 12.40
C GLY A 55 -15.52 -3.57 12.06
N ASN A 56 -15.22 -3.73 10.78
CA ASN A 56 -14.43 -4.87 10.31
C ASN A 56 -12.95 -4.62 10.62
N ILE A 57 -12.42 -5.41 11.54
CA ILE A 57 -11.04 -5.27 12.03
C ILE A 57 -10.23 -6.50 11.64
N MET A 58 -9.00 -6.23 11.28
CA MET A 58 -7.98 -7.23 10.97
C MET A 58 -6.87 -7.15 12.01
N TYR A 59 -6.29 -8.30 12.31
CA TYR A 59 -5.07 -8.42 13.10
C TYR A 59 -3.92 -8.83 12.19
N LYS A 60 -2.91 -7.98 12.04
CA LYS A 60 -1.63 -8.35 11.41
C LYS A 60 -0.70 -8.87 12.50
N HIS A 61 -0.37 -10.16 12.44
CA HIS A 61 0.55 -10.85 13.35
C HIS A 61 1.91 -10.99 12.68
N TYR A 62 2.96 -10.43 13.26
CA TYR A 62 4.32 -10.56 12.75
C TYR A 62 4.84 -12.00 12.88
N LYS A 63 5.45 -12.51 11.79
CA LYS A 63 6.12 -13.82 11.80
C LYS A 63 7.44 -13.80 12.58
N ARG A 64 8.05 -12.63 12.70
CA ARG A 64 9.30 -12.40 13.46
C ARG A 64 9.09 -11.25 14.43
N GLN A 65 9.75 -11.32 15.58
CA GLN A 65 9.77 -10.17 16.50
C GLN A 65 10.61 -9.06 15.88
N LEU A 66 10.04 -7.88 15.79
CA LEU A 66 10.69 -6.66 15.33
C LEU A 66 10.83 -5.71 16.55
N PRO A 67 11.98 -5.68 17.24
CA PRO A 67 12.14 -4.87 18.45
C PRO A 67 11.84 -3.38 18.26
N THR A 68 12.15 -2.86 17.06
CA THR A 68 11.91 -1.46 16.68
C THR A 68 10.47 -1.18 16.25
N ALA A 69 9.70 -2.21 15.86
CA ALA A 69 8.34 -2.05 15.38
C ALA A 69 7.40 -1.44 16.42
N VAL A 70 7.64 -1.71 17.72
CA VAL A 70 6.80 -1.18 18.81
C VAL A 70 6.82 0.33 18.83
N CYS A 71 8.01 0.93 18.81
CA CYS A 71 8.15 2.40 18.85
C CYS A 71 7.61 3.01 17.57
N HIS A 72 7.87 2.38 16.44
CA HIS A 72 7.43 2.86 15.15
C HIS A 72 5.90 2.84 15.01
N LEU A 73 5.26 1.70 15.27
CA LEU A 73 3.79 1.59 15.27
C LEU A 73 3.15 2.58 16.23
N GLN A 74 3.80 2.80 17.38
CA GLN A 74 3.32 3.78 18.35
C GLN A 74 3.34 5.19 17.78
N HIS A 75 4.44 5.59 17.14
CA HIS A 75 4.51 6.91 16.51
C HIS A 75 3.45 7.09 15.41
N LEU A 76 3.14 6.05 14.64
CA LEU A 76 2.05 6.12 13.66
C LEU A 76 0.68 6.27 14.33
N ILE A 77 0.44 5.57 15.44
CA ILE A 77 -0.80 5.68 16.22
C ILE A 77 -0.92 7.08 16.84
N ASP A 78 0.14 7.56 17.46
CA ASP A 78 0.19 8.89 18.11
C ASP A 78 -0.03 10.00 17.04
N LEU A 79 0.61 9.89 15.88
CA LEU A 79 0.38 10.80 14.77
C LEU A 79 -1.09 10.84 14.36
N TYR A 80 -1.74 9.68 14.24
CA TYR A 80 -3.16 9.63 13.91
C TYR A 80 -4.02 10.33 14.97
N ASP A 81 -3.71 10.15 16.25
CA ASP A 81 -4.45 10.77 17.35
C ASP A 81 -4.32 12.30 17.38
N GLU A 82 -3.20 12.83 16.87
CA GLU A 82 -2.93 14.27 16.76
C GLU A 82 -3.65 14.93 15.57
N LEU A 83 -4.06 14.16 14.56
CA LEU A 83 -4.75 14.70 13.39
C LEU A 83 -6.16 15.19 13.73
N ASP A 84 -6.64 16.18 12.97
CA ASP A 84 -8.05 16.58 13.06
C ASP A 84 -9.00 15.47 12.56
N PRO A 85 -10.28 15.52 12.94
CA PRO A 85 -11.24 14.47 12.58
C PRO A 85 -11.42 14.25 11.07
N LYS A 86 -11.23 15.29 10.24
CA LYS A 86 -11.36 15.19 8.78
C LYS A 86 -10.16 14.44 8.19
N MET A 87 -8.95 14.77 8.65
CA MET A 87 -7.73 14.08 8.23
C MET A 87 -7.73 12.61 8.67
N ARG A 88 -8.16 12.33 9.90
CA ARG A 88 -8.38 10.95 10.38
C ARG A 88 -9.35 10.18 9.50
N GLY A 89 -10.49 10.79 9.15
CA GLY A 89 -11.46 10.18 8.26
C GLY A 89 -10.91 9.90 6.87
N TYR A 90 -10.01 10.75 6.38
CA TYR A 90 -9.32 10.54 5.10
C TYR A 90 -8.37 9.34 5.17
N LEU A 91 -7.55 9.22 6.23
CA LEU A 91 -6.70 8.05 6.43
C LEU A 91 -7.50 6.75 6.57
N ASP A 92 -8.57 6.77 7.38
CA ASP A 92 -9.43 5.59 7.58
C ASP A 92 -10.12 5.12 6.29
N LEU A 93 -10.33 6.03 5.33
CA LEU A 93 -10.90 5.70 4.03
C LEU A 93 -9.87 5.04 3.10
N LEU A 94 -8.63 5.51 3.15
CA LEU A 94 -7.64 5.22 2.12
C LEU A 94 -6.59 4.20 2.53
N CYS A 95 -6.41 3.90 3.82
CA CYS A 95 -5.34 2.98 4.21
C CYS A 95 -5.63 2.18 5.48
N ALA A 96 -4.96 1.03 5.57
CA ALA A 96 -4.99 0.13 6.72
C ALA A 96 -4.15 0.67 7.89
N TRP A 97 -4.44 1.89 8.36
CA TRP A 97 -3.67 2.55 9.40
C TRP A 97 -3.75 1.82 10.75
N PRO A 98 -2.63 1.64 11.49
CA PRO A 98 -2.63 0.99 12.79
C PRO A 98 -3.59 1.68 13.77
N ILE A 99 -4.33 0.87 14.54
CA ILE A 99 -5.26 1.36 15.56
C ILE A 99 -4.66 1.24 16.95
N VAL A 100 -4.20 0.05 17.28
CA VAL A 100 -3.53 -0.28 18.55
C VAL A 100 -2.54 -1.41 18.34
N THR A 101 -1.51 -1.48 19.15
CA THR A 101 -0.57 -2.59 19.15
C THR A 101 -1.17 -3.81 19.86
N VAL A 102 -0.80 -5.02 19.42
CA VAL A 102 -1.16 -6.28 20.08
C VAL A 102 0.08 -6.80 20.81
N ARG A 103 -0.05 -7.12 22.09
CA ARG A 103 1.08 -7.53 22.93
C ARG A 103 0.86 -8.88 23.60
N LYS A 104 1.96 -9.58 23.82
CA LYS A 104 2.06 -10.74 24.70
C LYS A 104 3.08 -10.39 25.79
N GLY A 105 2.61 -9.95 26.94
CA GLY A 105 3.50 -9.36 27.96
C GLY A 105 4.20 -8.10 27.45
N ALA A 106 5.55 -8.10 27.43
CA ALA A 106 6.34 -6.98 26.92
C ALA A 106 6.47 -6.97 25.38
N ASP A 107 6.25 -8.10 24.72
CA ASP A 107 6.51 -8.28 23.31
C ASP A 107 5.34 -7.76 22.45
N CYS A 108 5.65 -6.95 21.43
CA CYS A 108 4.69 -6.60 20.38
C CYS A 108 4.61 -7.73 19.36
N THR A 109 3.44 -8.29 19.21
CA THR A 109 3.18 -9.40 18.27
C THR A 109 2.53 -8.93 16.98
N GLY A 110 2.13 -7.67 16.90
CA GLY A 110 1.47 -7.08 15.73
C GLY A 110 0.57 -5.91 16.11
N PHE A 111 -0.42 -5.66 15.28
CA PHE A 111 -1.34 -4.54 15.47
C PHE A 111 -2.73 -4.82 14.89
N LEU A 112 -3.72 -4.08 15.35
CA LEU A 112 -5.07 -4.06 14.78
C LEU A 112 -5.19 -2.93 13.77
N MET A 113 -5.90 -3.20 12.67
CA MET A 113 -6.16 -2.25 11.57
C MET A 113 -7.54 -2.49 10.99
N ARG A 114 -8.04 -1.54 10.19
CA ARG A 114 -9.29 -1.73 9.45
C ARG A 114 -9.11 -2.70 8.29
N ASP A 115 -10.14 -3.49 8.03
CA ASP A 115 -10.25 -4.28 6.79
C ASP A 115 -10.47 -3.35 5.60
N MET A 116 -9.56 -3.36 4.64
CA MET A 116 -9.67 -2.60 3.39
C MET A 116 -10.56 -3.29 2.36
N ASN A 117 -11.28 -4.34 2.74
CA ASN A 117 -12.10 -5.17 1.84
C ASN A 117 -11.31 -5.76 0.67
N MET A 118 -10.08 -6.18 0.94
CA MET A 118 -9.27 -6.85 -0.06
C MET A 118 -9.91 -8.17 -0.47
N GLN A 119 -9.94 -8.44 -1.78
CA GLN A 119 -10.45 -9.70 -2.32
C GLN A 119 -9.69 -10.89 -1.73
N ARG A 120 -10.44 -11.88 -1.29
CA ARG A 120 -9.91 -13.07 -0.59
C ARG A 120 -9.36 -14.12 -1.53
N ASN A 121 -9.84 -14.15 -2.77
CA ASN A 121 -9.40 -15.10 -3.77
C ASN A 121 -8.16 -14.53 -4.49
N LYS A 122 -7.09 -15.33 -4.59
CA LYS A 122 -5.87 -14.93 -5.30
C LYS A 122 -6.06 -14.71 -6.80
N GLN A 123 -7.11 -15.31 -7.39
CA GLN A 123 -7.47 -15.16 -8.80
C GLN A 123 -8.99 -15.02 -8.92
N PRO A 124 -9.56 -13.89 -8.46
CA PRO A 124 -10.99 -13.70 -8.50
C PRO A 124 -11.46 -13.57 -9.95
N ALA A 125 -12.61 -14.13 -10.25
CA ALA A 125 -13.27 -13.82 -11.51
C ALA A 125 -13.75 -12.36 -11.49
N VAL A 126 -13.63 -11.67 -12.62
CA VAL A 126 -14.03 -10.26 -12.75
C VAL A 126 -15.44 -10.01 -12.20
N ASN A 127 -16.38 -10.90 -12.47
CA ASN A 127 -17.77 -10.83 -11.99
C ASN A 127 -17.89 -10.89 -10.47
N GLU A 128 -17.05 -11.70 -9.81
CA GLU A 128 -17.08 -11.88 -8.34
C GLU A 128 -16.68 -10.60 -7.63
N VAL A 129 -15.64 -9.92 -8.12
CA VAL A 129 -15.16 -8.67 -7.54
C VAL A 129 -16.22 -7.58 -7.59
N TRP A 130 -16.92 -7.45 -8.72
CA TRP A 130 -17.95 -6.43 -8.88
C TRP A 130 -19.19 -6.69 -8.03
N GLN A 131 -19.56 -7.94 -7.84
CA GLN A 131 -20.69 -8.31 -7.00
C GLN A 131 -20.38 -8.18 -5.51
N SER A 132 -19.17 -8.53 -5.10
CA SER A 132 -18.74 -8.52 -3.70
C SER A 132 -18.35 -7.13 -3.17
N ARG A 133 -18.06 -6.15 -4.06
CA ARG A 133 -17.53 -4.84 -3.71
C ARG A 133 -16.19 -4.91 -2.98
N GLU A 134 -15.40 -5.91 -3.28
CA GLU A 134 -14.06 -6.05 -2.73
C GLU A 134 -13.04 -5.26 -3.58
N CYS A 135 -11.91 -4.91 -2.95
CA CYS A 135 -10.78 -4.33 -3.64
C CYS A 135 -9.89 -5.41 -4.24
N ILE A 136 -9.29 -5.12 -5.36
CA ILE A 136 -8.23 -5.92 -5.98
C ILE A 136 -6.91 -5.17 -5.93
N THR A 137 -5.80 -5.85 -6.07
CA THR A 137 -4.50 -5.18 -6.21
C THR A 137 -4.42 -4.44 -7.55
N CYS A 138 -3.62 -3.38 -7.61
CA CYS A 138 -3.37 -2.68 -8.86
C CYS A 138 -2.75 -3.60 -9.92
N GLY A 139 -1.90 -4.55 -9.51
CA GLY A 139 -1.33 -5.54 -10.42
C GLY A 139 -2.40 -6.40 -11.08
N GLN A 140 -3.38 -6.91 -10.31
CA GLN A 140 -4.51 -7.65 -10.88
C GLN A 140 -5.36 -6.78 -11.82
N LEU A 141 -5.62 -5.53 -11.43
CA LEU A 141 -6.37 -4.60 -12.27
C LEU A 141 -5.64 -4.35 -13.59
N THR A 142 -4.34 -4.09 -13.55
CA THR A 142 -3.51 -3.88 -14.74
C THR A 142 -3.55 -5.09 -15.67
N THR A 143 -3.34 -6.29 -15.14
CA THR A 143 -3.45 -7.53 -15.90
C THR A 143 -4.81 -7.67 -16.59
N TRP A 144 -5.89 -7.39 -15.86
CA TRP A 144 -7.23 -7.46 -16.45
C TRP A 144 -7.46 -6.42 -17.54
N LEU A 145 -6.93 -5.21 -17.39
CA LEU A 145 -7.06 -4.16 -18.40
C LEU A 145 -6.29 -4.52 -19.68
N GLN A 146 -5.12 -5.13 -19.55
CA GLN A 146 -4.33 -5.62 -20.68
C GLN A 146 -5.00 -6.80 -21.37
N ASP A 147 -5.62 -7.69 -20.61
CA ASP A 147 -6.32 -8.88 -21.14
C ASP A 147 -7.80 -8.62 -21.47
N GLU A 148 -8.29 -7.37 -21.44
CA GLU A 148 -9.72 -7.08 -21.59
C GLU A 148 -10.31 -7.70 -22.84
N HIS A 149 -9.61 -7.66 -23.97
CA HIS A 149 -10.07 -8.27 -25.22
C HIS A 149 -10.24 -9.79 -25.10
N THR A 150 -9.27 -10.46 -24.50
CA THR A 150 -9.31 -11.92 -24.26
C THR A 150 -10.43 -12.28 -23.29
N LEU A 151 -10.59 -11.52 -22.21
CA LEU A 151 -11.65 -11.72 -21.21
C LEU A 151 -13.04 -11.53 -21.85
N MET A 152 -13.22 -10.54 -22.71
CA MET A 152 -14.49 -10.33 -23.42
C MET A 152 -14.80 -11.47 -24.41
N THR A 153 -13.80 -12.00 -25.11
CA THR A 153 -13.99 -13.16 -26.01
C THR A 153 -14.36 -14.42 -25.25
N MET A 154 -13.95 -14.54 -23.99
CA MET A 154 -14.33 -15.62 -23.07
C MET A 154 -15.68 -15.39 -22.37
N GLY A 155 -16.42 -14.35 -22.75
CA GLY A 155 -17.73 -14.03 -22.18
C GLY A 155 -17.70 -13.27 -20.85
N SER A 156 -16.54 -12.77 -20.44
CA SER A 156 -16.44 -11.88 -19.29
C SER A 156 -17.03 -10.50 -19.61
N PRO A 157 -17.71 -9.85 -18.64
CA PRO A 157 -18.18 -8.50 -18.87
C PRO A 157 -16.99 -7.54 -18.99
N ARG A 158 -17.22 -6.45 -19.72
CA ARG A 158 -16.24 -5.38 -19.83
C ARG A 158 -15.86 -4.83 -18.45
N ILE A 159 -14.56 -4.58 -18.26
CA ILE A 159 -14.06 -3.97 -17.02
C ILE A 159 -14.56 -2.52 -16.94
N PRO A 160 -15.33 -2.12 -15.91
CA PRO A 160 -15.90 -0.78 -15.83
C PRO A 160 -14.88 0.25 -15.32
N PHE A 161 -13.64 0.15 -15.76
CA PHE A 161 -12.54 1.03 -15.38
C PHE A 161 -12.12 1.90 -16.56
N THR A 162 -12.99 2.86 -16.88
CA THR A 162 -12.80 3.79 -18.00
C THR A 162 -11.60 4.71 -17.77
N ASP A 163 -11.12 5.40 -18.81
CA ASP A 163 -10.07 6.42 -18.70
C ASP A 163 -10.40 7.49 -17.64
N LYS A 164 -11.66 7.87 -17.53
CA LYS A 164 -12.10 8.77 -16.46
C LYS A 164 -11.91 8.14 -15.07
N GLY A 165 -12.16 6.85 -14.92
CA GLY A 165 -11.91 6.09 -13.70
C GLY A 165 -10.41 6.01 -13.40
N ARG A 166 -9.58 5.74 -14.39
CA ARG A 166 -8.11 5.68 -14.28
C ARG A 166 -7.55 7.05 -13.86
N ILE A 167 -8.00 8.14 -14.48
CA ILE A 167 -7.61 9.51 -14.10
C ILE A 167 -8.04 9.83 -12.67
N THR A 168 -9.27 9.46 -12.29
CA THR A 168 -9.76 9.68 -10.92
C THR A 168 -8.92 8.91 -9.91
N PHE A 169 -8.61 7.65 -10.19
CA PHE A 169 -7.76 6.81 -9.34
C PHE A 169 -6.35 7.41 -9.20
N ALA A 170 -5.70 7.76 -10.33
CA ALA A 170 -4.38 8.36 -10.34
C ALA A 170 -4.34 9.68 -9.54
N THR A 171 -5.35 10.53 -9.71
CA THR A 171 -5.47 11.80 -8.98
C THR A 171 -5.58 11.55 -7.47
N ASN A 172 -6.43 10.60 -7.05
CA ASN A 172 -6.59 10.27 -5.64
C ASN A 172 -5.32 9.64 -5.05
N LEU A 173 -4.60 8.83 -5.82
CA LEU A 173 -3.33 8.23 -5.40
C LEU A 173 -2.27 9.32 -5.17
N LEU A 174 -2.10 10.25 -6.11
CA LEU A 174 -1.16 11.36 -5.95
C LEU A 174 -1.52 12.30 -4.80
N GLN A 175 -2.82 12.57 -4.59
CA GLN A 175 -3.28 13.34 -3.44
C GLN A 175 -2.97 12.65 -2.12
N TYR A 176 -3.11 11.32 -2.07
CA TYR A 176 -2.74 10.53 -0.90
C TYR A 176 -1.25 10.66 -0.60
N TYR A 177 -0.37 10.45 -1.59
CA TYR A 177 1.08 10.61 -1.39
C TYR A 177 1.45 12.02 -0.94
N THR A 178 0.86 13.04 -1.58
CA THR A 178 1.07 14.43 -1.16
C THR A 178 0.69 14.65 0.30
N PHE A 179 -0.42 14.06 0.73
CA PHE A 179 -0.88 14.13 2.13
C PHE A 179 0.09 13.42 3.09
N ILE A 180 0.51 12.19 2.77
CA ILE A 180 1.45 11.43 3.60
C ILE A 180 2.81 12.14 3.69
N HIS A 181 3.31 12.66 2.56
CA HIS A 181 4.55 13.45 2.54
C HIS A 181 4.46 14.75 3.35
N ALA A 182 3.28 15.40 3.36
CA ALA A 182 3.04 16.58 4.19
C ALA A 182 3.03 16.26 5.70
N LEU A 183 2.72 15.03 6.08
CA LEU A 183 2.86 14.53 7.45
C LEU A 183 4.31 14.18 7.83
N GLY A 184 5.28 14.39 6.94
CA GLY A 184 6.68 14.05 7.17
C GLY A 184 6.97 12.55 7.06
N LEU A 185 6.11 11.79 6.38
CA LEU A 185 6.27 10.36 6.17
C LEU A 185 6.73 10.04 4.74
N VAL A 186 7.46 8.95 4.62
CA VAL A 186 7.80 8.25 3.38
C VAL A 186 7.05 6.92 3.39
N VAL A 187 6.37 6.60 2.30
CA VAL A 187 5.56 5.38 2.20
C VAL A 187 6.46 4.14 2.12
N GLY A 188 7.52 4.21 1.33
CA GLY A 188 8.54 3.17 1.25
C GLY A 188 8.13 2.02 0.35
N ASP A 189 7.69 0.89 0.89
CA ASP A 189 7.39 -0.32 0.12
C ASP A 189 6.12 -0.17 -0.74
N ILE A 190 6.24 0.62 -1.81
CA ILE A 190 5.18 0.83 -2.78
C ILE A 190 5.31 -0.21 -3.89
N SER A 191 4.25 -0.97 -4.07
CA SER A 191 4.12 -1.90 -5.19
C SER A 191 2.67 -1.96 -5.66
N ASP A 192 2.47 -2.53 -6.81
CA ASP A 192 1.13 -2.78 -7.34
C ASP A 192 0.34 -3.83 -6.53
N THR A 193 0.99 -4.54 -5.63
CA THR A 193 0.35 -5.45 -4.65
C THR A 193 -0.07 -4.74 -3.37
N ASN A 194 0.60 -3.63 -2.99
CA ASN A 194 0.33 -2.86 -1.78
C ASN A 194 -0.65 -1.71 -2.00
N VAL A 195 -0.93 -1.40 -3.27
CA VAL A 195 -1.97 -0.46 -3.67
C VAL A 195 -3.16 -1.23 -4.20
N LEU A 196 -4.29 -1.10 -3.52
CA LEU A 196 -5.54 -1.73 -3.91
C LEU A 196 -6.39 -0.75 -4.72
N ALA A 197 -7.12 -1.27 -5.70
CA ALA A 197 -8.12 -0.53 -6.44
C ALA A 197 -9.52 -0.98 -6.03
N TYR A 198 -10.35 -0.03 -5.62
CA TYR A 198 -11.78 -0.24 -5.52
C TYR A 198 -12.39 -0.03 -6.90
N VAL A 199 -12.85 -1.10 -7.52
CA VAL A 199 -13.52 -1.05 -8.83
C VAL A 199 -15.00 -0.82 -8.60
N PRO A 200 -15.55 0.32 -9.03
CA PRO A 200 -16.96 0.61 -8.81
C PRO A 200 -17.84 -0.33 -9.64
N VAL A 201 -18.97 -0.73 -9.09
CA VAL A 201 -20.02 -1.42 -9.86
C VAL A 201 -20.43 -0.56 -11.07
N PRO A 202 -20.78 -1.15 -12.24
CA PRO A 202 -21.07 -0.42 -13.48
C PRO A 202 -22.10 0.72 -13.34
N GLU A 203 -22.97 0.59 -12.36
CA GLU A 203 -24.04 1.56 -12.07
C GLU A 203 -23.60 2.77 -11.24
N ARG A 204 -22.39 2.72 -10.68
CA ARG A 204 -21.84 3.80 -9.84
C ARG A 204 -20.84 4.64 -10.63
N GLN A 205 -20.85 5.93 -10.35
CA GLN A 205 -20.06 6.91 -11.09
C GLN A 205 -18.55 6.78 -10.80
N PRO A 206 -17.68 7.21 -11.74
CA PRO A 206 -16.21 7.19 -11.62
C PRO A 206 -15.64 7.87 -10.36
N LYS A 207 -16.45 8.63 -9.64
CA LYS A 207 -16.07 9.28 -8.37
C LYS A 207 -15.66 8.30 -7.26
N GLU A 208 -15.97 7.01 -7.42
CA GLU A 208 -15.70 5.98 -6.43
C GLU A 208 -14.41 5.18 -6.71
N CYS A 209 -13.65 5.51 -7.75
CA CYS A 209 -12.35 4.90 -8.02
C CYS A 209 -11.31 5.41 -7.01
N LEU A 210 -11.28 4.79 -5.83
CA LEU A 210 -10.37 5.16 -4.76
C LEU A 210 -9.25 4.14 -4.64
N PRO A 211 -7.99 4.59 -4.54
CA PRO A 211 -6.91 3.72 -4.09
C PRO A 211 -7.12 3.40 -2.62
N ARG A 212 -6.71 2.21 -2.21
CA ARG A 212 -6.58 1.82 -0.80
C ARG A 212 -5.21 1.21 -0.59
N LEU A 213 -4.55 1.61 0.46
CA LEU A 213 -3.18 1.19 0.72
C LEU A 213 -3.13 0.27 1.93
N ILE A 214 -2.35 -0.78 1.78
CA ILE A 214 -2.03 -1.73 2.85
C ILE A 214 -0.54 -1.62 3.20
N GLU A 215 -0.10 -2.33 4.22
CA GLU A 215 1.30 -2.35 4.69
C GLU A 215 1.82 -0.97 5.18
N VAL A 216 0.93 -0.20 5.82
CA VAL A 216 1.23 1.13 6.37
C VAL A 216 2.33 1.09 7.44
N GLU A 217 2.56 -0.04 8.07
CA GLU A 217 3.65 -0.22 9.05
C GLU A 217 5.05 -0.12 8.44
N THR A 218 5.18 -0.14 7.11
CA THR A 218 6.44 0.13 6.42
C THR A 218 6.72 1.63 6.26
N TYR A 219 5.70 2.49 6.46
CA TYR A 219 5.85 3.94 6.40
C TYR A 219 6.83 4.40 7.47
N ARG A 220 7.72 5.30 7.11
CA ARG A 220 8.70 5.83 8.05
C ARG A 220 8.66 7.35 8.11
N PHE A 221 9.01 7.91 9.25
CA PHE A 221 9.24 9.34 9.34
C PHE A 221 10.49 9.70 8.55
N GLU A 222 10.41 10.78 7.78
CA GLU A 222 11.57 11.35 7.09
C GLU A 222 12.69 11.53 8.11
N HIS A 223 13.90 11.18 7.80
CA HIS A 223 15.06 11.22 8.71
C HIS A 223 15.10 10.14 9.83
N SER A 224 14.14 9.23 9.91
CA SER A 224 14.23 8.07 10.80
C SER A 224 14.70 6.83 10.03
N LEU A 225 15.32 5.89 10.75
CA LEU A 225 15.59 4.56 10.18
C LEU A 225 14.27 3.79 10.07
N PRO A 226 14.08 2.99 9.01
CA PRO A 226 12.92 2.13 8.89
C PRO A 226 12.93 1.05 9.98
N PRO A 227 11.75 0.61 10.46
CA PRO A 227 11.65 -0.44 11.48
C PRO A 227 12.13 -1.81 10.98
N ALA A 228 12.09 -2.02 9.67
CA ALA A 228 12.60 -3.19 8.96
C ALA A 228 13.32 -2.74 7.69
N PRO A 229 14.20 -3.55 7.09
CA PRO A 229 14.74 -3.28 5.78
C PRO A 229 13.58 -3.03 4.80
N GLN A 230 13.62 -1.89 4.12
CA GLN A 230 12.68 -1.60 3.03
C GLN A 230 13.23 -2.30 1.78
N ASN A 231 12.58 -3.39 1.38
CA ASN A 231 12.94 -4.09 0.15
C ASN A 231 12.17 -3.45 -0.99
N ASP A 232 12.88 -3.17 -2.09
CA ASP A 232 12.21 -2.80 -3.32
C ASP A 232 11.47 -4.01 -3.89
N SER A 233 10.23 -3.82 -4.30
CA SER A 233 9.55 -4.83 -5.11
C SER A 233 10.26 -4.93 -6.47
N PRO A 234 10.54 -6.13 -7.00
CA PRO A 234 11.43 -6.33 -8.16
C PRO A 234 11.11 -5.44 -9.38
N ASN A 235 9.84 -5.16 -9.61
CA ASN A 235 9.39 -4.35 -10.75
C ASN A 235 9.19 -2.85 -10.41
N PHE A 236 9.65 -2.41 -9.26
CA PHE A 236 9.50 -1.05 -8.74
C PHE A 236 10.80 -0.48 -8.17
N ILE A 237 11.94 -1.06 -8.56
CA ILE A 237 13.26 -0.63 -8.11
C ILE A 237 13.55 0.76 -8.71
N PRO A 238 13.74 1.81 -7.89
CA PRO A 238 14.16 3.09 -8.39
C PRO A 238 15.57 3.03 -8.98
N PRO A 239 15.89 3.85 -9.98
CA PRO A 239 17.22 3.83 -10.64
C PRO A 239 18.38 4.00 -9.66
N GLU A 240 18.20 4.86 -8.66
CA GLU A 240 19.20 5.09 -7.62
C GLU A 240 19.46 3.88 -6.72
N HIS A 241 18.56 2.88 -6.72
CA HIS A 241 18.72 1.62 -6.00
C HIS A 241 19.24 0.49 -6.89
N SER A 242 19.23 0.66 -8.20
CA SER A 242 19.77 -0.32 -9.16
C SER A 242 21.28 -0.21 -9.29
N ILE A 243 22.00 -0.24 -8.17
CA ILE A 243 23.45 -0.34 -8.19
C ILE A 243 23.79 -1.74 -8.67
N GLU A 244 24.38 -1.85 -9.86
CA GLU A 244 25.04 -3.09 -10.30
C GLU A 244 26.03 -3.49 -9.21
N ILE A 245 25.70 -4.55 -8.48
CA ILE A 245 26.65 -5.22 -7.62
C ILE A 245 27.63 -5.90 -8.59
N SER A 246 28.70 -5.20 -8.92
CA SER A 246 29.81 -5.81 -9.64
C SER A 246 30.34 -6.94 -8.76
N ASP A 247 30.33 -8.12 -9.30
CA ASP A 247 30.58 -9.43 -8.64
C ASP A 247 31.99 -9.61 -8.03
N ASP A 248 32.82 -8.56 -7.94
CA ASP A 248 34.28 -8.71 -7.74
C ASP A 248 34.84 -8.17 -6.41
N THR A 249 34.01 -7.88 -5.42
CA THR A 249 34.56 -7.54 -4.11
C THR A 249 33.88 -8.30 -2.99
N ALA A 250 34.57 -9.34 -2.52
CA ALA A 250 34.39 -9.92 -1.18
C ALA A 250 34.73 -8.81 -0.15
N VAL A 251 33.73 -8.10 0.30
CA VAL A 251 33.89 -6.90 1.11
C VAL A 251 33.61 -7.21 2.58
N ASP A 252 34.41 -6.63 3.45
CA ASP A 252 34.24 -6.54 4.90
C ASP A 252 32.78 -6.24 5.26
N SER A 253 32.08 -7.25 5.77
CA SER A 253 30.63 -7.38 5.64
C SER A 253 29.78 -6.57 6.61
N TYR A 254 30.34 -5.84 7.59
CA TYR A 254 29.55 -5.17 8.62
C TYR A 254 29.42 -3.64 8.48
N ALA A 255 30.46 -2.94 8.10
CA ALA A 255 30.38 -1.49 7.85
C ALA A 255 29.54 -1.19 6.61
N ASN A 256 29.67 -2.03 5.60
CA ASN A 256 28.95 -1.89 4.33
C ASN A 256 27.47 -2.22 4.40
N ALA A 257 27.03 -3.12 5.27
CA ALA A 257 25.60 -3.42 5.43
C ALA A 257 24.78 -2.22 5.95
N HIS A 258 25.39 -1.39 6.80
CA HIS A 258 24.73 -0.17 7.31
C HIS A 258 24.70 0.95 6.27
N ASP A 259 25.75 1.09 5.47
CA ASP A 259 25.82 2.08 4.39
C ASP A 259 24.99 1.64 3.19
N GLN A 260 24.93 0.35 2.88
CA GLN A 260 24.02 -0.23 1.90
C GLN A 260 22.55 -0.08 2.34
N ALA A 261 22.24 -0.32 3.61
CA ALA A 261 20.89 -0.07 4.16
C ALA A 261 20.50 1.39 4.11
N ARG A 262 21.47 2.32 4.23
CA ARG A 262 21.23 3.76 4.05
C ARG A 262 21.07 4.14 2.59
N ALA A 263 21.86 3.60 1.70
CA ALA A 263 21.77 3.85 0.25
C ALA A 263 20.48 3.30 -0.35
N ALA A 264 19.97 2.20 0.19
CA ALA A 264 18.69 1.59 -0.19
C ALA A 264 17.49 2.17 0.57
N MET A 265 17.65 3.28 1.28
CA MET A 265 16.50 3.91 1.97
C MET A 265 15.58 4.60 0.98
N GLN A 266 14.33 4.14 0.96
CA GLN A 266 13.26 4.80 0.23
C GLN A 266 13.12 6.28 0.67
N THR A 267 12.84 7.15 -0.27
CA THR A 267 12.68 8.59 -0.08
C THR A 267 11.33 9.05 -0.63
N LYS A 268 10.97 10.31 -0.42
CA LYS A 268 9.80 10.89 -1.11
C LYS A 268 9.95 10.87 -2.64
N ALA A 269 11.19 10.95 -3.15
CA ALA A 269 11.45 10.86 -4.58
C ALA A 269 11.18 9.44 -5.10
N THR A 270 11.64 8.40 -4.38
CA THR A 270 11.34 7.00 -4.74
C THR A 270 9.85 6.70 -4.65
N ASP A 271 9.13 7.27 -3.68
CA ASP A 271 7.66 7.17 -3.61
C ASP A 271 7.00 7.77 -4.87
N VAL A 272 7.47 8.92 -5.33
CA VAL A 272 6.94 9.58 -6.54
C VAL A 272 7.22 8.74 -7.78
N TYR A 273 8.42 8.19 -7.90
CA TYR A 273 8.80 7.28 -8.97
C TYR A 273 7.88 6.05 -9.03
N THR A 274 7.72 5.35 -7.93
CA THR A 274 6.88 4.14 -7.87
C THR A 274 5.40 4.44 -8.07
N ALA A 275 4.89 5.57 -7.56
CA ALA A 275 3.54 6.03 -7.83
C ALA A 275 3.33 6.33 -9.34
N ALA A 276 4.31 6.98 -9.98
CA ALA A 276 4.28 7.24 -11.42
C ALA A 276 4.24 5.93 -12.22
N LEU A 277 5.04 4.93 -11.85
CA LEU A 277 4.99 3.60 -12.49
C LEU A 277 3.62 2.93 -12.37
N ILE A 278 3.01 2.94 -11.18
CA ILE A 278 1.66 2.37 -11.00
C ILE A 278 0.65 3.08 -11.91
N ILE A 279 0.71 4.41 -11.97
CA ILE A 279 -0.19 5.19 -12.81
C ILE A 279 0.02 4.87 -14.29
N LEU A 280 1.28 4.85 -14.74
CA LEU A 280 1.61 4.55 -16.14
C LEU A 280 1.11 3.17 -16.56
N ARG A 281 1.30 2.15 -15.72
CA ARG A 281 0.79 0.79 -15.98
C ARG A 281 -0.72 0.73 -16.14
N LEU A 282 -1.48 1.59 -15.47
CA LEU A 282 -2.94 1.67 -15.65
C LEU A 282 -3.35 2.19 -17.03
N PHE A 283 -2.46 2.88 -17.75
CA PHE A 283 -2.71 3.43 -19.09
C PHE A 283 -1.96 2.68 -20.21
N ASP A 284 -1.08 1.76 -19.84
CA ASP A 284 -0.35 0.93 -20.79
C ASP A 284 -1.23 -0.26 -21.19
N ASP A 285 -1.65 -0.30 -22.45
CA ASP A 285 -2.52 -1.35 -23.01
C ASP A 285 -1.70 -2.48 -23.66
N GLU A 286 -0.35 -2.36 -23.71
CA GLU A 286 0.49 -3.43 -24.23
C GLU A 286 0.79 -4.46 -23.14
N PRO A 287 0.43 -5.75 -23.34
CA PRO A 287 0.85 -6.81 -22.44
C PRO A 287 2.36 -6.97 -22.58
N GLY A 288 3.10 -6.34 -21.68
CA GLY A 288 4.54 -6.54 -21.57
C GLY A 288 4.81 -7.79 -20.76
N ASP A 289 5.51 -8.75 -21.33
CA ASP A 289 6.28 -9.70 -20.53
C ASP A 289 7.24 -8.88 -19.68
N GLU A 290 6.97 -8.81 -18.39
CA GLU A 290 7.72 -8.01 -17.45
C GLU A 290 7.78 -6.51 -17.82
N ALA A 291 6.77 -5.76 -17.45
CA ALA A 291 6.89 -4.31 -17.38
C ALA A 291 7.90 -3.95 -16.28
N SER A 292 9.18 -4.25 -16.52
CA SER A 292 10.25 -3.77 -15.68
C SER A 292 10.27 -2.25 -15.79
N ALA A 293 10.53 -1.57 -14.69
CA ALA A 293 10.79 -0.14 -14.71
C ALA A 293 11.84 0.24 -15.76
N ASN A 294 12.77 -0.65 -16.01
CA ASN A 294 13.81 -0.56 -17.03
C ASN A 294 13.26 -0.33 -18.44
N ARG A 295 12.08 -0.87 -18.79
CA ARG A 295 11.45 -0.60 -20.11
C ARG A 295 11.31 0.88 -20.40
N TYR A 296 10.92 1.68 -19.41
CA TYR A 296 10.71 3.13 -19.58
C TYR A 296 12.00 3.93 -19.47
N TYR A 297 13.05 3.33 -18.93
CA TYR A 297 14.33 3.98 -18.66
C TYR A 297 15.37 3.74 -19.75
N GLU A 298 15.53 2.49 -20.18
CA GLU A 298 16.65 2.06 -20.99
C GLU A 298 16.47 2.32 -22.49
N LYS A 299 15.23 2.57 -22.92
CA LYS A 299 14.93 2.70 -24.35
C LYS A 299 14.24 4.04 -24.65
N PRO A 300 14.98 5.08 -25.03
CA PRO A 300 14.42 6.41 -25.35
C PRO A 300 13.26 6.36 -26.37
N GLY A 301 13.32 5.45 -27.33
CA GLY A 301 12.24 5.28 -28.32
C GLY A 301 10.94 4.76 -27.71
N GLU A 302 11.00 3.85 -26.75
CA GLU A 302 9.83 3.34 -26.02
C GLU A 302 9.24 4.41 -25.10
N ARG A 303 10.11 5.20 -24.45
CA ARG A 303 9.65 6.35 -23.64
C ARG A 303 8.88 7.38 -24.48
N TYR A 304 9.34 7.67 -25.70
CA TYR A 304 8.63 8.56 -26.60
C TYR A 304 7.29 7.97 -27.08
N ALA A 305 7.24 6.68 -27.42
CA ALA A 305 6.02 6.01 -27.81
C ALA A 305 5.00 6.00 -26.66
N LEU A 306 5.45 5.72 -25.42
CA LEU A 306 4.63 5.78 -24.22
C LEU A 306 4.11 7.21 -23.99
N HIS A 307 4.97 8.23 -24.09
CA HIS A 307 4.56 9.63 -23.96
C HIS A 307 3.44 9.98 -24.93
N ARG A 308 3.56 9.59 -26.20
CA ARG A 308 2.53 9.86 -27.19
C ARG A 308 1.23 9.12 -26.87
N HIS A 309 1.30 7.85 -26.53
CA HIS A 309 0.13 7.05 -26.17
C HIS A 309 -0.61 7.62 -24.93
N ILE A 310 0.14 8.02 -23.91
CA ILE A 310 -0.43 8.60 -22.69
C ILE A 310 -0.98 10.00 -22.97
N SER A 311 -0.32 10.81 -23.82
CA SER A 311 -0.76 12.16 -24.17
C SER A 311 -2.07 12.16 -24.96
N ASP A 312 -2.35 11.12 -25.70
CA ASP A 312 -3.63 10.95 -26.40
C ASP A 312 -4.80 10.66 -25.43
N ARG A 313 -4.51 10.13 -24.25
CA ARG A 313 -5.49 9.75 -23.21
C ARG A 313 -5.52 10.69 -22.02
N LEU A 314 -4.40 11.30 -21.68
CA LEU A 314 -4.22 12.26 -20.61
C LEU A 314 -3.84 13.63 -21.19
N ASN A 315 -4.03 14.67 -20.37
CA ASN A 315 -3.46 15.97 -20.71
C ASN A 315 -1.93 15.85 -20.88
N PRO A 316 -1.33 16.39 -21.96
CA PRO A 316 0.12 16.30 -22.22
C PRO A 316 0.99 16.73 -21.05
N ARG A 317 0.57 17.75 -20.28
CA ARG A 317 1.31 18.21 -19.08
C ARG A 317 1.35 17.14 -17.97
N ILE A 318 0.31 16.33 -17.86
CA ILE A 318 0.28 15.23 -16.89
C ILE A 318 1.20 14.12 -17.39
N ALA A 319 1.17 13.80 -18.68
CA ALA A 319 2.08 12.83 -19.28
C ALA A 319 3.54 13.25 -19.11
N ASP A 320 3.87 14.55 -19.37
CA ASP A 320 5.20 15.11 -19.13
C ASP A 320 5.64 14.95 -17.67
N ALA A 321 4.74 15.27 -16.72
CA ALA A 321 5.04 15.17 -15.29
C ALA A 321 5.28 13.72 -14.84
N LEU A 322 4.48 12.77 -15.33
CA LEU A 322 4.66 11.34 -15.02
C LEU A 322 5.99 10.81 -15.56
N LEU A 323 6.34 11.19 -16.80
CA LEU A 323 7.61 10.75 -17.39
C LEU A 323 8.83 11.46 -16.81
N ALA A 324 8.67 12.67 -16.28
CA ALA A 324 9.73 13.36 -15.54
C ALA A 324 9.95 12.76 -14.14
N ALA A 325 8.97 12.04 -13.59
CA ALA A 325 9.07 11.35 -12.31
C ALA A 325 9.79 9.99 -12.41
N LEU A 326 9.97 9.49 -13.65
CA LEU A 326 10.76 8.30 -13.98
C LEU A 326 12.19 8.70 -14.35
#